data_97b0872a23d14c2034ee505828e65073
#
_entry.id   97b0872a23d14c2034ee505828e65073
#
_cell.length_a   1.000
_cell.length_b   1.000
_cell.length_c   1.000
_cell.angle_alpha   90.00
_cell.angle_beta   90.00
_cell.angle_gamma   90.00
#
_symmetry.space_group_name_H-M   'P 1'
#
loop_
_entity.id
_entity.type
_entity.pdbx_description
1 polymer ?
#
loop_
_entity_poly.entity_id
_entity_poly.type
_entity_poly.pdbx_seq_one_letter_code
_entity_poly.pdbx_strand_id
1 'polypeptide(L)'
;MTGRILLAALLAAAVGAAHPVRAAATPAHIDALEREVQELEDVRAVKTLQRAYGYYTDRALWSEVADLFADDATIELGADGVYVGRPRILEYLRRLGGGRDGLAYGELHEHLQLQPVVHVDKDGQHAKARWRDVGMLGQYGKSAAWSEGVFENEYVKRNGVWMILSAHLYITFVAPYELGWARLKPTDDPRTQVAKDFPPDRPPTVRYGQFPQVQLVPFHYHNPADARGDKAKAGGDSDAANDPLAAYERRARLLRDHDEIENLQGIYGYYFDKNLWDEVAKLFARHATFEDGQRGVYVGREHIRKALQLFGPQGPRQGQLNNYMQLQPVIHVADDGKTAKARWRSVMQLAQPNTDGQWGEGTYENEYVKEGGAWKISKLHFYVTALADYSQMWNKGPIPMPVASAVLPPDRPPTEIYRSLPGVYLPPFRYAHPVTGQPIDAHAPADTVLGRK
;
A
#
# COMPACT_ATOMS: atom_id res chain seq x y z
N MET A 1 -24.80 -24.27 -86.76
CA MET A 1 -24.72 -22.76 -86.81
C MET A 1 -24.12 -22.36 -85.49
N THR A 2 -22.91 -22.14 -85.52
CA THR A 2 -21.91 -21.30 -84.94
C THR A 2 -22.35 -20.51 -83.68
N GLY A 3 -21.91 -20.94 -82.45
CA GLY A 3 -21.93 -20.20 -81.24
C GLY A 3 -20.51 -19.93 -80.74
N ARG A 4 -20.12 -18.65 -80.69
CA ARG A 4 -18.79 -18.16 -80.27
C ARG A 4 -18.68 -18.24 -78.75
N ILE A 5 -17.65 -18.90 -78.24
CA ILE A 5 -17.19 -18.89 -76.89
C ILE A 5 -16.37 -17.62 -76.62
N LEU A 6 -16.80 -16.77 -75.66
CA LEU A 6 -16.01 -15.64 -75.17
C LEU A 6 -15.31 -16.11 -73.88
N LEU A 7 -14.00 -16.12 -73.94
CA LEU A 7 -13.13 -16.38 -72.80
C LEU A 7 -12.94 -15.04 -72.04
N ALA A 8 -13.49 -14.94 -70.77
CA ALA A 8 -13.24 -13.81 -69.93
C ALA A 8 -12.03 -14.13 -69.02
N ALA A 9 -10.95 -13.42 -69.23
CA ALA A 9 -9.77 -13.47 -68.35
C ALA A 9 -10.05 -12.69 -67.08
N LEU A 10 -10.11 -13.36 -65.90
CA LEU A 10 -10.09 -12.72 -64.60
C LEU A 10 -8.65 -12.30 -64.27
N LEU A 11 -8.37 -11.00 -64.28
CA LEU A 11 -7.20 -10.43 -63.61
C LEU A 11 -7.49 -10.41 -62.09
N ALA A 12 -6.83 -11.31 -61.33
CA ALA A 12 -6.77 -11.22 -59.88
C ALA A 12 -5.79 -10.09 -59.50
N ALA A 13 -6.30 -8.94 -59.12
CA ALA A 13 -5.51 -7.90 -58.49
C ALA A 13 -5.19 -8.33 -57.06
N ALA A 14 -3.97 -8.78 -56.82
CA ALA A 14 -3.45 -8.98 -55.50
C ALA A 14 -3.30 -7.59 -54.82
N VAL A 15 -4.29 -7.20 -54.01
CA VAL A 15 -4.16 -6.09 -53.07
C VAL A 15 -3.25 -6.56 -51.96
N GLY A 16 -1.96 -6.31 -52.11
CA GLY A 16 -1.00 -6.45 -51.00
C GLY A 16 -1.39 -5.45 -49.93
N ALA A 17 -1.90 -5.96 -48.83
CA ALA A 17 -2.05 -5.17 -47.62
C ALA A 17 -0.67 -4.68 -47.21
N ALA A 18 -0.31 -3.45 -47.57
CA ALA A 18 0.85 -2.78 -47.07
C ALA A 18 0.63 -2.60 -45.56
N HIS A 19 1.28 -3.42 -44.78
CA HIS A 19 1.41 -3.16 -43.33
C HIS A 19 2.10 -1.80 -43.24
N PRO A 20 1.56 -0.86 -42.43
CA PRO A 20 2.24 0.42 -42.26
C PRO A 20 3.63 0.10 -41.70
N VAL A 21 4.67 0.40 -42.49
CA VAL A 21 6.05 0.35 -42.01
C VAL A 21 6.11 1.36 -40.87
N ARG A 22 6.17 0.87 -39.66
CA ARG A 22 6.35 1.70 -38.45
C ARG A 22 7.66 2.47 -38.69
N ALA A 23 7.58 3.79 -38.78
CA ALA A 23 8.76 4.62 -38.92
C ALA A 23 9.72 4.25 -37.79
N ALA A 24 10.98 3.97 -38.09
CA ALA A 24 11.98 3.67 -37.11
C ALA A 24 12.06 4.85 -36.10
N ALA A 25 11.92 4.58 -34.82
CA ALA A 25 12.06 5.60 -33.81
C ALA A 25 13.46 6.22 -33.91
N THR A 26 13.56 7.54 -33.86
CA THR A 26 14.87 8.20 -33.80
C THR A 26 15.53 7.96 -32.44
N PRO A 27 16.88 7.93 -32.38
CA PRO A 27 17.59 7.82 -31.09
C PRO A 27 17.08 8.81 -30.04
N ALA A 28 16.90 10.06 -30.37
CA ALA A 28 16.37 11.09 -29.48
C ALA A 28 14.96 10.78 -28.94
N HIS A 29 14.12 10.08 -29.71
CA HIS A 29 12.81 9.65 -29.26
C HIS A 29 12.91 8.47 -28.29
N ILE A 30 13.82 7.55 -28.57
CA ILE A 30 14.10 6.40 -27.66
C ILE A 30 14.61 6.90 -26.32
N ASP A 31 15.57 7.83 -26.30
CA ASP A 31 16.12 8.41 -25.07
C ASP A 31 15.07 9.19 -24.26
N ALA A 32 14.13 9.87 -24.95
CA ALA A 32 13.03 10.56 -24.30
C ALA A 32 12.08 9.57 -23.60
N LEU A 33 11.74 8.48 -24.27
CA LEU A 33 10.89 7.41 -23.75
C LEU A 33 11.57 6.70 -22.57
N GLU A 34 12.87 6.46 -22.66
CA GLU A 34 13.66 5.88 -21.56
C GLU A 34 13.57 6.72 -20.30
N ARG A 35 13.81 8.02 -20.40
CA ARG A 35 13.71 8.94 -19.26
C ARG A 35 12.31 8.97 -18.64
N GLU A 36 11.27 9.02 -19.48
CA GLU A 36 9.88 9.04 -19.03
C GLU A 36 9.53 7.73 -18.30
N VAL A 37 9.90 6.59 -18.85
CA VAL A 37 9.69 5.28 -18.22
C VAL A 37 10.47 5.18 -16.90
N GLN A 38 11.73 5.64 -16.87
CA GLN A 38 12.56 5.62 -15.67
C GLN A 38 11.96 6.51 -14.57
N GLU A 39 11.51 7.72 -14.89
CA GLU A 39 10.86 8.62 -13.92
C GLU A 39 9.61 7.97 -13.31
N LEU A 40 8.76 7.33 -14.12
CA LEU A 40 7.58 6.62 -13.64
C LEU A 40 7.94 5.44 -12.73
N GLU A 41 8.98 4.69 -13.06
CA GLU A 41 9.49 3.60 -12.20
C GLU A 41 10.03 4.14 -10.88
N ASP A 42 10.78 5.23 -10.91
CA ASP A 42 11.34 5.88 -9.72
C ASP A 42 10.25 6.41 -8.79
N VAL A 43 9.22 7.05 -9.32
CA VAL A 43 8.05 7.47 -8.54
C VAL A 43 7.40 6.27 -7.84
N ARG A 44 7.25 5.13 -8.54
CA ARG A 44 6.69 3.92 -7.95
C ARG A 44 7.59 3.31 -6.89
N ALA A 45 8.90 3.29 -7.13
CA ALA A 45 9.87 2.77 -6.17
C ALA A 45 9.86 3.58 -4.86
N VAL A 46 9.83 4.92 -4.94
CA VAL A 46 9.68 5.80 -3.76
C VAL A 46 8.36 5.56 -3.04
N LYS A 47 7.25 5.39 -3.77
CA LYS A 47 5.97 5.03 -3.15
C LYS A 47 6.02 3.68 -2.45
N THR A 48 6.62 2.68 -3.06
CA THR A 48 6.79 1.34 -2.48
C THR A 48 7.64 1.39 -1.21
N LEU A 49 8.75 2.14 -1.24
CA LEU A 49 9.64 2.33 -0.10
C LEU A 49 8.91 2.91 1.11
N GLN A 50 8.15 4.00 0.92
CA GLN A 50 7.41 4.62 2.03
C GLN A 50 6.26 3.75 2.54
N ARG A 51 5.58 3.03 1.66
CA ARG A 51 4.53 2.09 2.06
C ARG A 51 5.10 0.92 2.87
N ALA A 52 6.29 0.43 2.49
CA ALA A 52 7.02 -0.57 3.26
C ALA A 52 7.42 -0.03 4.65
N TYR A 53 7.89 1.23 4.74
CA TYR A 53 8.15 1.91 6.01
C TYR A 53 6.93 1.82 6.94
N GLY A 54 5.73 2.16 6.46
CA GLY A 54 4.50 2.04 7.25
C GLY A 54 4.26 0.61 7.72
N TYR A 55 4.29 -0.38 6.83
CA TYR A 55 4.06 -1.78 7.18
C TYR A 55 5.07 -2.36 8.17
N TYR A 56 6.34 -1.94 8.10
CA TYR A 56 7.36 -2.39 9.05
C TYR A 56 7.21 -1.69 10.40
N THR A 57 6.89 -0.40 10.40
CA THR A 57 6.57 0.38 11.61
C THR A 57 5.38 -0.21 12.36
N ASP A 58 4.31 -0.58 11.63
CA ASP A 58 3.11 -1.20 12.21
C ASP A 58 3.41 -2.46 13.02
N ARG A 59 4.45 -3.16 12.67
CA ARG A 59 4.84 -4.42 13.32
C ARG A 59 6.08 -4.28 14.20
N ALA A 60 6.53 -3.04 14.43
CA ALA A 60 7.72 -2.73 15.20
C ALA A 60 8.96 -3.50 14.71
N LEU A 61 9.08 -3.71 13.39
CA LEU A 61 10.22 -4.34 12.77
C LEU A 61 11.33 -3.30 12.57
N TRP A 62 11.90 -2.83 13.66
CA TRP A 62 12.76 -1.65 13.65
C TRP A 62 14.03 -1.83 12.85
N SER A 63 14.57 -3.04 12.80
CA SER A 63 15.71 -3.36 11.95
C SER A 63 15.35 -3.19 10.47
N GLU A 64 14.20 -3.71 10.03
CA GLU A 64 13.70 -3.57 8.66
C GLU A 64 13.39 -2.10 8.34
N VAL A 65 12.82 -1.35 9.31
CA VAL A 65 12.61 0.09 9.14
C VAL A 65 13.93 0.82 8.94
N ALA A 66 14.96 0.53 9.76
CA ALA A 66 16.26 1.19 9.66
C ALA A 66 16.97 0.89 8.33
N ASP A 67 16.81 -0.32 7.79
CA ASP A 67 17.39 -0.71 6.51
C ASP A 67 16.77 -0.01 5.29
N LEU A 68 15.63 0.68 5.46
CA LEU A 68 15.09 1.58 4.44
C LEU A 68 15.87 2.89 4.31
N PHE A 69 16.67 3.25 5.32
CA PHE A 69 17.41 4.50 5.38
C PHE A 69 18.81 4.38 4.80
N ALA A 70 19.30 5.44 4.18
CA ALA A 70 20.68 5.57 3.81
C ALA A 70 21.59 5.62 5.07
N ASP A 71 22.88 5.28 4.95
CA ASP A 71 23.80 5.22 6.09
C ASP A 71 23.94 6.57 6.82
N ASP A 72 23.90 7.67 6.06
CA ASP A 72 23.99 9.06 6.54
C ASP A 72 22.65 9.76 6.71
N ALA A 73 21.54 9.00 6.68
CA ALA A 73 20.19 9.52 6.75
C ALA A 73 19.88 10.23 8.07
N THR A 74 18.80 10.99 8.07
CA THR A 74 18.26 11.64 9.26
C THR A 74 16.80 11.25 9.49
N ILE A 75 16.40 11.25 10.78
CA ILE A 75 15.00 11.13 11.18
C ILE A 75 14.67 12.20 12.22
N GLU A 76 13.54 12.87 12.02
CA GLU A 76 12.94 13.82 12.94
C GLU A 76 11.44 13.56 13.06
N LEU A 77 11.01 13.02 14.18
CA LEU A 77 9.60 12.74 14.47
C LEU A 77 9.08 13.71 15.52
N GLY A 78 8.37 14.74 15.09
CA GLY A 78 7.92 15.81 15.95
C GLY A 78 8.95 16.92 16.08
N ALA A 79 9.05 17.54 17.25
CA ALA A 79 9.89 18.73 17.51
C ALA A 79 10.95 18.49 18.60
N ASP A 80 11.33 17.24 18.85
CA ASP A 80 12.28 16.90 19.92
C ASP A 80 13.75 16.89 19.45
N GLY A 81 14.00 16.79 18.13
CA GLY A 81 15.32 16.89 17.53
C GLY A 81 15.57 15.82 16.46
N VAL A 82 16.77 15.86 15.90
CA VAL A 82 17.19 15.07 14.73
C VAL A 82 18.18 14.00 15.15
N TYR A 83 17.92 12.75 14.78
CA TYR A 83 18.87 11.65 14.90
C TYR A 83 19.55 11.39 13.55
N VAL A 84 20.86 11.19 13.56
CA VAL A 84 21.69 11.17 12.36
C VAL A 84 22.40 9.80 12.21
N GLY A 85 22.23 9.19 11.05
CA GLY A 85 22.84 7.92 10.70
C GLY A 85 22.00 6.71 11.11
N ARG A 86 22.02 5.68 10.26
CA ARG A 86 21.20 4.47 10.40
C ARG A 86 21.29 3.81 11.79
N PRO A 87 22.47 3.65 12.44
CA PRO A 87 22.55 3.05 13.77
C PRO A 87 21.82 3.88 14.85
N ARG A 88 21.89 5.20 14.76
CA ARG A 88 21.20 6.10 15.68
C ARG A 88 19.68 6.07 15.48
N ILE A 89 19.28 6.01 14.20
CA ILE A 89 17.87 5.88 13.81
C ILE A 89 17.30 4.57 14.37
N LEU A 90 17.99 3.45 14.20
CA LEU A 90 17.56 2.15 14.72
C LEU A 90 17.37 2.18 16.25
N GLU A 91 18.35 2.72 16.98
CA GLU A 91 18.29 2.80 18.44
C GLU A 91 17.15 3.71 18.90
N TYR A 92 16.93 4.85 18.22
CA TYR A 92 15.82 5.75 18.50
C TYR A 92 14.46 5.06 18.31
N LEU A 93 14.27 4.38 17.18
CA LEU A 93 13.03 3.66 16.87
C LEU A 93 12.77 2.53 17.86
N ARG A 94 13.80 1.76 18.24
CA ARG A 94 13.69 0.73 19.29
C ARG A 94 13.24 1.29 20.63
N ARG A 95 13.78 2.43 21.04
CA ARG A 95 13.38 3.09 22.29
C ARG A 95 11.94 3.57 22.25
N LEU A 96 11.48 4.10 21.11
CA LEU A 96 10.07 4.44 20.92
C LEU A 96 9.17 3.20 21.01
N GLY A 97 9.62 2.06 20.48
CA GLY A 97 8.93 0.77 20.51
C GLY A 97 9.14 -0.04 21.81
N GLY A 98 9.59 0.59 22.90
CA GLY A 98 9.76 -0.09 24.19
C GLY A 98 10.97 -1.01 24.27
N GLY A 99 12.02 -0.78 23.46
CA GLY A 99 13.33 -1.43 23.56
C GLY A 99 13.42 -2.81 22.90
N ARG A 100 12.47 -3.19 22.03
CA ARG A 100 12.44 -4.49 21.36
C ARG A 100 12.02 -4.36 19.90
N ASP A 101 12.34 -5.36 19.09
CA ASP A 101 11.73 -5.58 17.79
C ASP A 101 10.45 -6.43 17.97
N GLY A 102 9.42 -6.13 17.16
CA GLY A 102 8.12 -6.80 17.20
C GLY A 102 7.18 -6.24 18.27
N LEU A 103 5.88 -6.39 18.04
CA LEU A 103 4.82 -5.99 18.98
C LEU A 103 4.65 -7.01 20.09
N ALA A 104 4.33 -6.53 21.31
CA ALA A 104 3.88 -7.40 22.38
C ALA A 104 2.37 -7.64 22.29
N TYR A 105 1.91 -8.69 23.01
CA TYR A 105 0.49 -8.98 23.14
C TYR A 105 -0.31 -7.75 23.57
N GLY A 106 -1.37 -7.45 22.84
CA GLY A 106 -2.26 -6.33 23.08
C GLY A 106 -1.80 -4.99 22.52
N GLU A 107 -0.63 -4.89 21.92
CA GLU A 107 -0.21 -3.67 21.22
C GLU A 107 -0.88 -3.56 19.86
N LEU A 108 -1.34 -2.37 19.54
CA LEU A 108 -1.79 -1.95 18.22
C LEU A 108 -0.96 -0.74 17.79
N HIS A 109 -0.24 -0.90 16.70
CA HIS A 109 0.48 0.16 16.01
C HIS A 109 0.08 0.10 14.55
N GLU A 110 -0.63 1.11 14.07
CA GLU A 110 -0.97 1.24 12.67
C GLU A 110 -0.63 2.66 12.23
N HIS A 111 0.23 2.78 11.22
CA HIS A 111 0.71 4.03 10.64
C HIS A 111 0.42 4.05 9.14
N LEU A 112 -0.75 4.56 8.77
CA LEU A 112 -1.21 4.60 7.39
C LEU A 112 -0.47 5.68 6.61
N GLN A 113 0.25 5.30 5.56
CA GLN A 113 0.97 6.20 4.67
C GLN A 113 0.08 6.58 3.48
N LEU A 114 -0.54 7.76 3.55
CA LEU A 114 -1.62 8.20 2.66
C LEU A 114 -1.23 9.41 1.82
N GLN A 115 -1.99 9.67 0.76
CA GLN A 115 -1.93 10.90 -0.07
C GLN A 115 -0.52 11.26 -0.57
N PRO A 116 0.20 10.36 -1.25
CA PRO A 116 1.54 10.66 -1.73
C PRO A 116 1.55 11.78 -2.79
N VAL A 117 2.44 12.75 -2.61
CA VAL A 117 2.87 13.69 -3.65
C VAL A 117 4.37 13.51 -3.81
N VAL A 118 4.80 12.90 -4.92
CA VAL A 118 6.19 12.48 -5.14
C VAL A 118 6.76 13.22 -6.35
N HIS A 119 7.93 13.80 -6.19
CA HIS A 119 8.70 14.42 -7.26
C HIS A 119 10.11 13.85 -7.29
N VAL A 120 10.49 13.32 -8.43
CA VAL A 120 11.86 12.88 -8.72
C VAL A 120 12.60 14.04 -9.39
N ASP A 121 13.81 14.33 -8.93
CA ASP A 121 14.63 15.39 -9.50
C ASP A 121 15.15 14.98 -10.90
N LYS A 122 15.52 15.97 -11.71
CA LYS A 122 15.97 15.74 -13.09
C LYS A 122 17.22 14.85 -13.21
N ASP A 123 17.99 14.72 -12.12
CA ASP A 123 19.17 13.85 -12.06
C ASP A 123 18.79 12.36 -11.92
N GLY A 124 17.52 12.05 -11.59
CA GLY A 124 17.05 10.69 -11.31
C GLY A 124 17.71 10.05 -10.08
N GLN A 125 18.39 10.84 -9.23
CA GLN A 125 19.10 10.33 -8.04
C GLN A 125 18.51 10.85 -6.73
N HIS A 126 17.71 11.90 -6.76
CA HIS A 126 17.06 12.49 -5.60
C HIS A 126 15.55 12.58 -5.84
N ALA A 127 14.79 12.47 -4.78
CA ALA A 127 13.35 12.68 -4.79
C ALA A 127 12.88 13.31 -3.49
N LYS A 128 11.74 14.01 -3.57
CA LYS A 128 11.03 14.54 -2.40
C LYS A 128 9.60 14.03 -2.42
N ALA A 129 9.07 13.72 -1.24
CA ALA A 129 7.68 13.34 -1.17
C ALA A 129 7.01 13.79 0.12
N ARG A 130 5.75 14.18 -0.03
CA ARG A 130 4.82 14.44 1.06
C ARG A 130 3.88 13.26 1.26
N TRP A 131 3.64 12.92 2.52
CA TRP A 131 2.71 11.87 2.90
C TRP A 131 1.88 12.33 4.11
N ARG A 132 0.68 11.82 4.21
CA ARG A 132 -0.10 11.91 5.44
C ARG A 132 0.09 10.62 6.22
N ASP A 133 0.47 10.75 7.49
CA ASP A 133 0.49 9.64 8.44
C ASP A 133 -0.76 9.72 9.31
N VAL A 134 -1.54 8.63 9.36
CA VAL A 134 -2.67 8.50 10.28
C VAL A 134 -2.43 7.27 11.14
N GLY A 135 -2.31 7.49 12.45
CA GLY A 135 -2.01 6.43 13.39
C GLY A 135 -3.21 5.97 14.19
N MET A 136 -3.35 4.64 14.34
CA MET A 136 -4.20 3.96 15.31
C MET A 136 -3.31 3.24 16.30
N LEU A 137 -3.21 3.78 17.50
CA LEU A 137 -2.28 3.31 18.52
C LEU A 137 -3.04 2.75 19.72
N GLY A 138 -2.54 1.71 20.35
CA GLY A 138 -3.21 1.15 21.50
C GLY A 138 -2.43 0.11 22.28
N GLN A 139 -2.88 -0.09 23.51
CA GLN A 139 -2.51 -1.20 24.38
C GLN A 139 -3.78 -1.78 24.97
N TYR A 140 -4.05 -3.04 24.68
CA TYR A 140 -5.23 -3.73 25.18
C TYR A 140 -5.37 -3.59 26.71
N GLY A 141 -6.55 -3.24 27.15
CA GLY A 141 -6.88 -2.98 28.56
C GLY A 141 -6.34 -1.66 29.13
N LYS A 142 -5.56 -0.87 28.38
CA LYS A 142 -4.90 0.33 28.91
C LYS A 142 -5.21 1.61 28.14
N SER A 143 -4.97 1.63 26.83
CA SER A 143 -5.03 2.88 26.04
C SER A 143 -5.46 2.64 24.61
N ALA A 144 -6.06 3.66 24.03
CA ALA A 144 -6.28 3.81 22.60
C ALA A 144 -6.08 5.28 22.24
N ALA A 145 -5.45 5.56 21.09
CA ALA A 145 -5.18 6.90 20.64
C ALA A 145 -5.21 6.99 19.10
N TRP A 146 -5.61 8.13 18.60
CA TRP A 146 -5.40 8.58 17.23
C TRP A 146 -4.17 9.46 17.16
N SER A 147 -3.43 9.36 16.07
CA SER A 147 -2.42 10.35 15.71
C SER A 147 -2.58 10.78 14.26
N GLU A 148 -2.14 11.99 13.94
CA GLU A 148 -2.06 12.49 12.58
C GLU A 148 -0.86 13.39 12.43
N GLY A 149 -0.22 13.31 11.26
CA GLY A 149 0.88 14.15 10.88
C GLY A 149 1.16 14.14 9.38
N VAL A 150 2.13 14.95 9.00
CA VAL A 150 2.57 15.08 7.62
C VAL A 150 4.07 14.81 7.54
N PHE A 151 4.47 13.81 6.77
CA PHE A 151 5.86 13.65 6.36
C PHE A 151 6.21 14.58 5.20
N GLU A 152 7.34 15.24 5.31
CA GLU A 152 8.12 15.83 4.21
C GLU A 152 9.46 15.12 4.17
N ASN A 153 9.58 14.17 3.25
CA ASN A 153 10.73 13.28 3.18
C ASN A 153 11.59 13.58 1.96
N GLU A 154 12.88 13.30 2.11
CA GLU A 154 13.84 13.26 1.02
C GLU A 154 14.35 11.84 0.82
N TYR A 155 14.58 11.48 -0.43
CA TYR A 155 15.03 10.15 -0.86
C TYR A 155 16.25 10.28 -1.75
N VAL A 156 17.08 9.26 -1.74
CA VAL A 156 18.28 9.18 -2.57
C VAL A 156 18.38 7.80 -3.23
N LYS A 157 18.78 7.76 -4.49
CA LYS A 157 19.09 6.52 -5.19
C LYS A 157 20.59 6.26 -5.11
N ARG A 158 20.98 5.14 -4.49
CA ARG A 158 22.38 4.70 -4.41
C ARG A 158 22.51 3.30 -4.99
N ASN A 159 23.42 3.13 -5.93
CA ASN A 159 23.61 1.85 -6.64
C ASN A 159 22.30 1.31 -7.26
N GLY A 160 21.46 2.19 -7.79
CA GLY A 160 20.18 1.84 -8.40
C GLY A 160 19.03 1.58 -7.42
N VAL A 161 19.25 1.69 -6.11
CA VAL A 161 18.25 1.42 -5.06
C VAL A 161 17.86 2.72 -4.36
N TRP A 162 16.55 2.97 -4.26
CA TRP A 162 15.99 4.11 -3.52
C TRP A 162 16.04 3.86 -2.01
N MET A 163 16.47 4.85 -1.25
CA MET A 163 16.54 4.85 0.21
C MET A 163 15.98 6.15 0.77
N ILE A 164 15.52 6.14 2.01
CA ILE A 164 15.15 7.35 2.74
C ILE A 164 16.44 8.09 3.14
N LEU A 165 16.59 9.34 2.72
CA LEU A 165 17.70 10.21 3.12
C LEU A 165 17.31 11.07 4.32
N SER A 166 16.08 11.57 4.35
CA SER A 166 15.54 12.33 5.47
C SER A 166 14.07 11.98 5.66
N ALA A 167 13.69 11.57 6.85
CA ALA A 167 12.29 11.44 7.25
C ALA A 167 11.95 12.51 8.28
N HIS A 168 11.05 13.43 7.95
CA HIS A 168 10.59 14.47 8.85
C HIS A 168 9.07 14.43 8.99
N LEU A 169 8.60 13.98 10.14
CA LEU A 169 7.18 13.96 10.50
C LEU A 169 6.80 15.20 11.30
N TYR A 170 5.97 16.03 10.72
CA TYR A 170 5.30 17.12 11.40
C TYR A 170 3.99 16.60 12.01
N ILE A 171 3.95 16.49 13.33
CA ILE A 171 2.80 15.96 14.05
C ILE A 171 1.72 17.03 14.18
N THR A 172 0.53 16.74 13.70
CA THR A 172 -0.63 17.62 13.86
C THR A 172 -1.27 17.44 15.22
N PHE A 173 -1.53 16.18 15.61
CA PHE A 173 -2.05 15.85 16.94
C PHE A 173 -1.76 14.39 17.32
N VAL A 174 -1.77 14.15 18.64
CA VAL A 174 -1.97 12.83 19.25
C VAL A 174 -3.14 12.96 20.22
N ALA A 175 -4.20 12.19 20.03
CA ALA A 175 -5.45 12.31 20.75
C ALA A 175 -5.85 11.00 21.42
N PRO A 176 -6.02 10.92 22.75
CA PRO A 176 -6.69 9.79 23.35
C PRO A 176 -8.05 9.56 22.69
N TYR A 177 -8.38 8.31 22.34
CA TYR A 177 -9.61 7.96 21.63
C TYR A 177 -10.86 8.48 22.38
N GLU A 178 -10.91 8.32 23.70
CA GLU A 178 -12.05 8.74 24.54
C GLU A 178 -12.31 10.24 24.51
N LEU A 179 -11.27 11.06 24.38
CA LEU A 179 -11.39 12.51 24.38
C LEU A 179 -11.64 13.07 22.95
N GLY A 180 -11.18 12.33 21.95
CA GLY A 180 -11.11 12.82 20.58
C GLY A 180 -10.25 14.09 20.45
N TRP A 181 -10.16 14.62 19.25
CA TRP A 181 -9.33 15.81 18.98
C TRP A 181 -9.94 17.12 19.45
N ALA A 182 -11.25 17.20 19.68
CA ALA A 182 -11.92 18.44 20.12
C ALA A 182 -11.66 18.81 21.58
N ARG A 183 -11.20 17.87 22.41
CA ARG A 183 -10.95 18.07 23.84
C ARG A 183 -9.52 17.71 24.22
N LEU A 184 -8.58 17.89 23.29
CA LEU A 184 -7.17 17.66 23.54
C LEU A 184 -6.62 18.54 24.65
N LYS A 185 -5.89 17.90 25.56
CA LYS A 185 -4.96 18.57 26.44
C LYS A 185 -3.55 18.25 25.96
N PRO A 186 -2.56 19.15 26.14
CA PRO A 186 -1.18 18.79 25.94
C PRO A 186 -0.90 17.49 26.73
N THR A 187 -0.53 16.44 26.03
CA THR A 187 -0.17 15.14 26.64
C THR A 187 1.34 14.98 26.61
N ASP A 188 1.87 14.22 27.57
CA ASP A 188 3.26 13.81 27.54
C ASP A 188 3.48 12.96 26.30
N ASP A 189 4.23 13.48 25.35
CA ASP A 189 4.61 12.76 24.14
C ASP A 189 5.73 11.76 24.50
N PRO A 190 5.58 10.46 24.23
CA PRO A 190 6.62 9.46 24.51
C PRO A 190 7.94 9.79 23.81
N ARG A 191 7.92 10.48 22.68
CA ARG A 191 9.12 10.95 21.98
C ARG A 191 9.94 11.91 22.82
N THR A 192 9.29 12.84 23.51
CA THR A 192 9.96 13.78 24.43
C THR A 192 10.69 13.06 25.55
N GLN A 193 10.13 11.95 26.08
CA GLN A 193 10.83 11.17 27.11
C GLN A 193 12.03 10.45 26.49
N VAL A 194 11.88 9.84 25.31
CA VAL A 194 13.01 9.22 24.61
C VAL A 194 14.12 10.22 24.34
N ALA A 195 13.81 11.46 23.92
CA ALA A 195 14.80 12.48 23.68
C ALA A 195 15.58 12.92 24.94
N LYS A 196 14.98 12.80 26.12
CA LYS A 196 15.69 13.04 27.41
C LYS A 196 16.67 11.90 27.72
N ASP A 197 16.26 10.64 27.50
CA ASP A 197 17.04 9.47 27.86
C ASP A 197 18.07 9.09 26.80
N PHE A 198 17.82 9.51 25.56
CA PHE A 198 18.66 9.29 24.38
C PHE A 198 18.68 10.58 23.55
N PRO A 199 19.52 11.57 23.88
CA PRO A 199 19.50 12.87 23.26
C PRO A 199 19.72 12.82 21.75
N PRO A 200 19.01 13.67 20.97
CA PRO A 200 19.21 13.80 19.54
C PRO A 200 20.59 14.39 19.22
N ASP A 201 21.06 14.13 18.02
CA ASP A 201 22.37 14.63 17.54
C ASP A 201 22.34 16.11 17.17
N ARG A 202 21.14 16.62 16.82
CA ARG A 202 20.92 18.03 16.46
C ARG A 202 19.59 18.51 17.04
N PRO A 203 19.46 19.81 17.32
CA PRO A 203 18.17 20.39 17.72
C PRO A 203 17.12 20.19 16.59
N PRO A 204 15.81 20.32 16.91
CA PRO A 204 14.77 20.26 15.90
C PRO A 204 14.98 21.35 14.83
N THR A 205 14.72 20.98 13.58
CA THR A 205 14.87 21.92 12.43
C THR A 205 13.82 23.01 12.47
N VAL A 206 12.63 22.70 12.99
CA VAL A 206 11.53 23.65 13.16
C VAL A 206 10.88 23.43 14.53
N ARG A 207 10.59 24.54 15.22
CA ARG A 207 9.78 24.52 16.43
C ARG A 207 8.35 24.89 16.09
N TYR A 208 7.40 24.05 16.45
CA TYR A 208 5.98 24.27 16.19
C TYR A 208 5.13 23.66 17.32
N GLY A 209 3.86 24.06 17.39
CA GLY A 209 2.88 23.48 18.30
C GLY A 209 1.93 22.54 17.58
N GLN A 210 1.53 21.48 18.27
CA GLN A 210 0.46 20.59 17.82
C GLN A 210 -0.91 21.25 18.00
N PHE A 211 -1.94 20.70 17.33
CA PHE A 211 -3.32 21.15 17.52
C PHE A 211 -3.66 21.33 19.02
N PRO A 212 -4.32 22.44 19.45
CA PRO A 212 -5.08 23.39 18.64
C PRO A 212 -4.26 24.47 17.93
N GLN A 213 -2.93 24.48 18.04
CA GLN A 213 -2.10 25.38 17.26
C GLN A 213 -2.09 24.94 15.80
N VAL A 214 -2.02 25.92 14.90
CA VAL A 214 -1.97 25.66 13.46
C VAL A 214 -0.54 25.86 12.98
N GLN A 215 -0.02 24.82 12.30
CA GLN A 215 1.26 24.90 11.62
C GLN A 215 1.07 24.75 10.11
N LEU A 216 1.89 25.44 9.36
CA LEU A 216 2.00 25.25 7.92
C LEU A 216 3.28 24.45 7.64
N VAL A 217 3.12 23.18 7.34
CA VAL A 217 4.23 22.33 6.93
C VAL A 217 4.77 22.81 5.58
N PRO A 218 6.06 23.06 5.41
CA PRO A 218 6.64 23.51 4.14
C PRO A 218 6.27 22.57 3.00
N PHE A 219 5.93 23.14 1.83
CA PHE A 219 5.68 22.35 0.62
C PHE A 219 6.98 22.26 -0.20
N HIS A 220 7.39 21.06 -0.58
CA HIS A 220 8.51 20.88 -1.51
C HIS A 220 8.14 21.13 -2.97
N TYR A 221 6.87 21.41 -3.25
CA TYR A 221 6.32 21.62 -4.60
C TYR A 221 5.55 22.93 -4.70
N HIS A 222 5.41 23.42 -5.94
CA HIS A 222 4.56 24.55 -6.29
C HIS A 222 3.18 24.06 -6.74
N ASN A 223 2.21 24.99 -6.77
CA ASN A 223 0.89 24.68 -7.31
C ASN A 223 1.01 24.30 -8.79
N PRO A 224 0.64 23.08 -9.21
CA PRO A 224 0.76 22.65 -10.60
C PRO A 224 -0.12 23.47 -11.56
N ALA A 225 -1.17 24.15 -11.08
CA ALA A 225 -2.00 25.02 -11.87
C ALA A 225 -1.28 26.34 -12.25
N ASP A 226 -0.24 26.74 -11.51
CA ASP A 226 0.57 27.93 -11.80
C ASP A 226 1.69 27.63 -12.81
N ALA A 227 1.96 26.36 -13.10
CA ALA A 227 2.98 25.93 -14.05
C ALA A 227 2.54 26.25 -15.49
N ARG A 228 2.84 27.46 -15.98
CA ARG A 228 2.81 27.77 -17.42
C ARG A 228 4.06 27.17 -18.06
N GLY A 229 3.90 25.94 -18.57
CA GLY A 229 4.64 25.38 -19.69
C GLY A 229 6.15 25.49 -19.72
N ASP A 230 6.86 24.67 -18.96
CA ASP A 230 8.21 24.23 -19.36
C ASP A 230 8.12 22.76 -19.82
N LYS A 231 7.86 22.58 -21.12
CA LYS A 231 8.06 21.29 -21.79
C LYS A 231 9.56 21.05 -21.90
N ALA A 232 10.08 20.09 -21.17
CA ALA A 232 11.47 19.68 -21.23
C ALA A 232 11.86 19.30 -22.66
N LYS A 233 12.95 19.89 -23.17
CA LYS A 233 13.61 19.49 -24.41
C LYS A 233 14.43 18.25 -24.15
N ALA A 234 14.18 17.21 -24.95
CA ALA A 234 14.94 15.98 -24.96
C ALA A 234 16.29 16.15 -25.71
N GLY A 235 17.32 15.50 -25.24
CA GLY A 235 18.60 15.34 -25.96
C GLY A 235 19.64 14.56 -25.15
N GLY A 236 20.22 13.53 -25.75
CA GLY A 236 21.40 12.79 -25.28
C GLY A 236 21.44 11.34 -25.77
N ASP A 237 22.52 10.97 -26.46
CA ASP A 237 22.79 9.67 -27.07
C ASP A 237 23.26 8.62 -26.06
N SER A 238 22.85 7.35 -26.25
CA SER A 238 23.58 6.18 -25.77
C SER A 238 23.31 4.93 -26.63
N ASP A 239 24.34 4.16 -26.85
CA ASP A 239 24.42 2.98 -27.71
C ASP A 239 23.62 1.78 -27.17
N ALA A 240 22.93 1.10 -28.07
CA ALA A 240 22.00 0.02 -27.78
C ALA A 240 22.53 -1.36 -28.17
N ALA A 241 22.44 -2.30 -27.29
CA ALA A 241 22.41 -3.72 -27.58
C ALA A 241 20.99 -4.25 -27.43
N ASN A 242 20.45 -4.90 -28.50
CA ASN A 242 19.18 -5.63 -28.53
C ASN A 242 17.88 -4.81 -28.38
N ASP A 243 17.41 -4.23 -29.48
CA ASP A 243 16.10 -3.58 -29.62
C ASP A 243 15.60 -2.82 -28.36
N PRO A 244 16.14 -1.64 -28.09
CA PRO A 244 15.78 -0.84 -26.93
C PRO A 244 14.30 -0.51 -26.87
N LEU A 245 13.67 -0.30 -28.03
CA LEU A 245 12.26 0.03 -28.11
C LEU A 245 11.37 -1.09 -27.53
N ALA A 246 11.69 -2.36 -27.85
CA ALA A 246 10.96 -3.51 -27.28
C ALA A 246 11.16 -3.61 -25.76
N ALA A 247 12.34 -3.26 -25.25
CA ALA A 247 12.61 -3.21 -23.81
C ALA A 247 11.76 -2.14 -23.11
N TYR A 248 11.70 -0.92 -23.64
CA TYR A 248 10.90 0.17 -23.09
C TYR A 248 9.39 -0.09 -23.22
N GLU A 249 8.94 -0.67 -24.33
CA GLU A 249 7.56 -1.10 -24.49
C GLU A 249 7.17 -2.15 -23.44
N ARG A 250 8.07 -3.07 -23.08
CA ARG A 250 7.85 -4.04 -22.02
C ARG A 250 7.72 -3.34 -20.66
N ARG A 251 8.65 -2.46 -20.31
CA ARG A 251 8.63 -1.67 -19.05
C ARG A 251 7.34 -0.84 -18.97
N ALA A 252 6.97 -0.15 -20.04
CA ALA A 252 5.73 0.62 -20.13
C ALA A 252 4.47 -0.26 -19.97
N ARG A 253 4.49 -1.51 -20.46
CA ARG A 253 3.40 -2.48 -20.22
C ARG A 253 3.31 -2.85 -18.73
N LEU A 254 4.43 -3.16 -18.08
CA LEU A 254 4.43 -3.51 -16.65
C LEU A 254 3.93 -2.34 -15.78
N LEU A 255 4.25 -1.10 -16.16
CA LEU A 255 3.73 0.09 -15.50
C LEU A 255 2.21 0.21 -15.65
N ARG A 256 1.66 -0.04 -16.85
CA ARG A 256 0.20 -0.08 -17.04
C ARG A 256 -0.46 -1.23 -16.29
N ASP A 257 0.14 -2.41 -16.28
CA ASP A 257 -0.35 -3.56 -15.55
C ASP A 257 -0.44 -3.26 -14.03
N HIS A 258 0.54 -2.53 -13.51
CA HIS A 258 0.49 -2.06 -12.12
C HIS A 258 -0.72 -1.15 -11.87
N ASP A 259 -0.97 -0.16 -12.73
CA ASP A 259 -2.11 0.76 -12.60
C ASP A 259 -3.46 0.04 -12.78
N GLU A 260 -3.54 -0.93 -13.69
CA GLU A 260 -4.74 -1.75 -13.87
C GLU A 260 -5.06 -2.59 -12.62
N ILE A 261 -4.04 -3.12 -11.93
CA ILE A 261 -4.22 -3.85 -10.66
C ILE A 261 -4.64 -2.90 -9.55
N GLU A 262 -4.05 -1.69 -9.47
CA GLU A 262 -4.44 -0.67 -8.50
C GLU A 262 -5.92 -0.27 -8.70
N ASN A 263 -6.33 -0.04 -9.93
CA ASN A 263 -7.72 0.25 -10.30
C ASN A 263 -8.65 -0.92 -9.98
N LEU A 264 -8.25 -2.16 -10.30
CA LEU A 264 -9.04 -3.37 -10.01
C LEU A 264 -9.34 -3.50 -8.51
N GLN A 265 -8.34 -3.28 -7.66
CA GLN A 265 -8.53 -3.35 -6.21
C GLN A 265 -9.37 -2.18 -5.68
N GLY A 266 -9.18 -0.98 -6.22
CA GLY A 266 -10.05 0.16 -5.90
C GLY A 266 -11.52 -0.13 -6.24
N ILE A 267 -11.77 -0.67 -7.44
CA ILE A 267 -13.12 -1.07 -7.89
C ILE A 267 -13.70 -2.17 -6.98
N TYR A 268 -12.87 -3.15 -6.57
CA TYR A 268 -13.29 -4.18 -5.61
C TYR A 268 -13.84 -3.54 -4.33
N GLY A 269 -13.13 -2.56 -3.74
CA GLY A 269 -13.58 -1.84 -2.55
C GLY A 269 -14.93 -1.17 -2.76
N TYR A 270 -15.09 -0.38 -3.82
CA TYR A 270 -16.33 0.34 -4.12
C TYR A 270 -17.54 -0.58 -4.36
N TYR A 271 -17.33 -1.72 -5.03
CA TYR A 271 -18.40 -2.71 -5.22
C TYR A 271 -18.72 -3.44 -3.91
N PHE A 272 -17.69 -3.77 -3.14
CA PHE A 272 -17.85 -4.43 -1.84
C PHE A 272 -18.62 -3.57 -0.86
N ASP A 273 -18.33 -2.27 -0.78
CA ASP A 273 -19.01 -1.30 0.09
C ASP A 273 -20.52 -1.25 -0.13
N LYS A 274 -20.97 -1.54 -1.35
CA LYS A 274 -22.38 -1.49 -1.74
C LYS A 274 -23.01 -2.86 -1.91
N ASN A 275 -22.33 -3.92 -1.45
CA ASN A 275 -22.79 -5.31 -1.57
C ASN A 275 -23.14 -5.71 -3.02
N LEU A 276 -22.44 -5.18 -4.01
CA LEU A 276 -22.65 -5.51 -5.42
C LEU A 276 -21.97 -6.83 -5.75
N TRP A 277 -22.42 -7.91 -5.11
CA TRP A 277 -21.75 -9.22 -5.11
C TRP A 277 -21.56 -9.82 -6.49
N ASP A 278 -22.49 -9.59 -7.41
CA ASP A 278 -22.38 -10.01 -8.79
C ASP A 278 -21.20 -9.30 -9.50
N GLU A 279 -21.03 -8.01 -9.24
CA GLU A 279 -19.93 -7.21 -9.79
C GLU A 279 -18.61 -7.57 -9.12
N VAL A 280 -18.60 -7.74 -7.78
CA VAL A 280 -17.42 -8.21 -7.04
C VAL A 280 -16.96 -9.56 -7.59
N ALA A 281 -17.88 -10.52 -7.79
CA ALA A 281 -17.53 -11.85 -8.28
C ALA A 281 -16.89 -11.83 -9.68
N LYS A 282 -17.30 -10.91 -10.56
CA LYS A 282 -16.71 -10.75 -11.91
C LYS A 282 -15.24 -10.33 -11.88
N LEU A 283 -14.78 -9.72 -10.80
CA LEU A 283 -13.38 -9.32 -10.62
C LEU A 283 -12.47 -10.52 -10.33
N PHE A 284 -13.04 -11.65 -9.91
CA PHE A 284 -12.28 -12.87 -9.63
C PHE A 284 -12.06 -13.73 -10.88
N ALA A 285 -10.91 -14.38 -10.97
CA ALA A 285 -10.64 -15.42 -11.96
C ALA A 285 -11.55 -16.63 -11.76
N ARG A 286 -11.72 -17.46 -12.78
CA ARG A 286 -12.65 -18.61 -12.73
C ARG A 286 -12.39 -19.53 -11.54
N HIS A 287 -11.11 -19.83 -11.27
CA HIS A 287 -10.68 -20.77 -10.21
C HIS A 287 -10.06 -20.05 -9.01
N ALA A 288 -10.44 -18.79 -8.80
CA ALA A 288 -9.92 -17.98 -7.71
C ALA A 288 -10.25 -18.57 -6.32
N THR A 289 -9.50 -18.12 -5.33
CA THR A 289 -9.77 -18.39 -3.92
C THR A 289 -10.07 -17.09 -3.17
N PHE A 290 -10.96 -17.20 -2.19
CA PHE A 290 -11.33 -16.10 -1.29
C PHE A 290 -11.27 -16.62 0.14
N GLU A 291 -10.52 -15.92 0.98
CA GLU A 291 -10.36 -16.21 2.40
C GLU A 291 -10.43 -14.90 3.19
N ASP A 292 -11.32 -14.84 4.18
CA ASP A 292 -11.51 -13.69 5.05
C ASP A 292 -11.44 -14.12 6.53
N GLY A 293 -10.40 -13.70 7.21
CA GLY A 293 -10.15 -14.06 8.61
C GLY A 293 -10.10 -15.59 8.80
N GLN A 294 -10.91 -16.10 9.73
CA GLN A 294 -11.01 -17.52 10.05
C GLN A 294 -12.23 -18.19 9.40
N ARG A 295 -12.84 -17.59 8.37
CA ARG A 295 -14.01 -18.15 7.68
C ARG A 295 -13.70 -19.40 6.85
N GLY A 296 -12.42 -19.64 6.53
CA GLY A 296 -11.96 -20.68 5.62
C GLY A 296 -11.92 -20.23 4.17
N VAL A 297 -11.55 -21.14 3.27
CA VAL A 297 -11.28 -20.87 1.86
C VAL A 297 -12.46 -21.26 0.98
N TYR A 298 -13.01 -20.30 0.24
CA TYR A 298 -14.01 -20.51 -0.79
C TYR A 298 -13.33 -20.57 -2.16
N VAL A 299 -13.64 -21.57 -2.98
CA VAL A 299 -12.95 -21.86 -4.24
C VAL A 299 -13.88 -21.71 -5.44
N GLY A 300 -13.44 -20.95 -6.42
CA GLY A 300 -14.15 -20.69 -7.66
C GLY A 300 -15.15 -19.53 -7.56
N ARG A 301 -15.26 -18.77 -8.65
CA ARG A 301 -16.03 -17.53 -8.74
C ARG A 301 -17.47 -17.65 -8.23
N GLU A 302 -18.16 -18.74 -8.57
CA GLU A 302 -19.56 -18.94 -8.19
C GLU A 302 -19.73 -19.21 -6.68
N HIS A 303 -18.80 -19.96 -6.08
CA HIS A 303 -18.85 -20.19 -4.65
C HIS A 303 -18.43 -18.92 -3.86
N ILE A 304 -17.44 -18.18 -4.37
CA ILE A 304 -17.08 -16.87 -3.84
C ILE A 304 -18.28 -15.91 -3.86
N ARG A 305 -19.02 -15.85 -4.97
CA ARG A 305 -20.24 -15.04 -5.07
C ARG A 305 -21.27 -15.37 -3.97
N LYS A 306 -21.44 -16.66 -3.66
CA LYS A 306 -22.30 -17.09 -2.55
C LYS A 306 -21.71 -16.67 -1.19
N ALA A 307 -20.39 -16.86 -1.00
CA ALA A 307 -19.70 -16.51 0.24
C ALA A 307 -19.80 -15.00 0.58
N LEU A 308 -19.80 -14.14 -0.43
CA LEU A 308 -19.97 -12.71 -0.24
C LEU A 308 -21.29 -12.33 0.45
N GLN A 309 -22.33 -13.18 0.38
CA GLN A 309 -23.60 -12.97 1.10
C GLN A 309 -23.45 -13.09 2.63
N LEU A 310 -22.35 -13.63 3.14
CA LEU A 310 -22.02 -13.64 4.56
C LEU A 310 -21.78 -12.22 5.13
N PHE A 311 -21.51 -11.23 4.26
CA PHE A 311 -21.36 -9.82 4.61
C PHE A 311 -22.66 -9.05 4.49
N GLY A 312 -23.71 -9.69 4.09
CA GLY A 312 -25.04 -9.12 3.90
C GLY A 312 -25.64 -9.50 2.54
N PRO A 313 -26.92 -9.29 2.35
CA PRO A 313 -27.55 -9.61 1.07
C PRO A 313 -27.11 -8.65 -0.05
N GLN A 314 -27.33 -9.09 -1.29
CA GLN A 314 -27.05 -8.34 -2.51
C GLN A 314 -27.67 -6.96 -2.50
N GLY A 315 -26.90 -5.95 -2.88
CA GLY A 315 -27.30 -4.57 -3.09
C GLY A 315 -27.26 -3.67 -1.86
N PRO A 316 -27.21 -2.34 -2.07
CA PRO A 316 -27.15 -1.37 -0.97
C PRO A 316 -28.45 -1.34 -0.18
N ARG A 317 -28.33 -1.11 1.13
CA ARG A 317 -29.48 -0.98 2.04
C ARG A 317 -29.46 0.36 2.75
N GLN A 318 -30.64 0.95 2.86
CA GLN A 318 -30.79 2.19 3.63
C GLN A 318 -30.34 1.99 5.08
N GLY A 319 -29.50 2.89 5.57
CA GLY A 319 -28.96 2.86 6.92
C GLY A 319 -27.77 1.95 7.13
N GLN A 320 -27.37 1.12 6.16
CA GLN A 320 -26.15 0.32 6.25
C GLN A 320 -24.95 1.14 5.83
N LEU A 321 -23.96 1.23 6.70
CA LEU A 321 -22.61 1.72 6.39
C LEU A 321 -21.68 0.53 6.27
N ASN A 322 -21.15 0.33 5.08
CA ASN A 322 -20.02 -0.56 4.81
C ASN A 322 -18.98 0.26 4.07
N ASN A 323 -17.80 0.40 4.65
CA ASN A 323 -16.72 1.15 4.08
C ASN A 323 -15.44 0.34 4.28
N TYR A 324 -14.93 -0.26 3.21
CA TYR A 324 -13.70 -1.08 3.20
C TYR A 324 -12.65 -0.38 2.36
N MET A 325 -11.98 0.61 2.93
CA MET A 325 -10.97 1.39 2.22
C MET A 325 -9.82 0.51 1.75
N GLN A 326 -9.42 0.68 0.50
CA GLN A 326 -8.29 -0.03 -0.10
C GLN A 326 -7.09 0.90 -0.14
N LEU A 327 -6.12 0.67 0.73
CA LEU A 327 -5.05 1.63 1.04
C LEU A 327 -3.66 0.99 0.89
N GLN A 328 -2.66 1.84 0.70
CA GLN A 328 -1.24 1.53 0.86
C GLN A 328 -0.75 0.32 0.04
N PRO A 329 -1.00 0.29 -1.29
CA PRO A 329 -0.61 -0.84 -2.13
C PRO A 329 0.90 -1.03 -2.24
N VAL A 330 1.37 -2.26 -2.11
CA VAL A 330 2.69 -2.72 -2.57
C VAL A 330 2.46 -3.79 -3.61
N ILE A 331 2.66 -3.45 -4.88
CA ILE A 331 2.31 -4.29 -6.04
C ILE A 331 3.58 -4.73 -6.77
N HIS A 332 3.67 -6.03 -7.08
CA HIS A 332 4.72 -6.63 -7.86
C HIS A 332 4.11 -7.41 -9.02
N VAL A 333 4.30 -6.90 -10.22
CA VAL A 333 3.94 -7.61 -11.46
C VAL A 333 5.12 -8.47 -11.88
N ALA A 334 4.87 -9.73 -12.21
CA ALA A 334 5.90 -10.63 -12.71
C ALA A 334 6.41 -10.18 -14.08
N ASP A 335 7.65 -10.49 -14.41
CA ASP A 335 8.32 -10.06 -15.66
C ASP A 335 7.60 -10.50 -16.92
N ASP A 336 6.84 -11.58 -16.86
CA ASP A 336 6.03 -12.09 -17.97
C ASP A 336 4.72 -11.30 -18.20
N GLY A 337 4.37 -10.38 -17.31
CA GLY A 337 3.14 -9.58 -17.35
C GLY A 337 1.85 -10.39 -17.25
N LYS A 338 1.88 -11.60 -16.67
CA LYS A 338 0.71 -12.51 -16.59
C LYS A 338 0.21 -12.73 -15.18
N THR A 339 1.09 -12.59 -14.19
CA THR A 339 0.76 -12.74 -12.76
C THR A 339 1.28 -11.56 -11.96
N ALA A 340 0.64 -11.31 -10.83
CA ALA A 340 1.09 -10.29 -9.89
C ALA A 340 0.73 -10.67 -8.47
N LYS A 341 1.42 -10.07 -7.51
CA LYS A 341 1.12 -10.14 -6.07
C LYS A 341 1.03 -8.73 -5.52
N ALA A 342 0.10 -8.52 -4.59
CA ALA A 342 0.05 -7.23 -3.92
C ALA A 342 -0.42 -7.37 -2.48
N ARG A 343 0.17 -6.52 -1.63
CA ARG A 343 -0.29 -6.25 -0.27
C ARG A 343 -1.11 -4.97 -0.27
N TRP A 344 -2.20 -4.99 0.48
CA TRP A 344 -3.05 -3.81 0.70
C TRP A 344 -3.43 -3.72 2.16
N ARG A 345 -3.74 -2.53 2.60
CA ARG A 345 -4.37 -2.28 3.88
C ARG A 345 -5.84 -1.98 3.69
N SER A 346 -6.67 -2.44 4.61
CA SER A 346 -8.05 -2.00 4.71
C SER A 346 -8.32 -1.40 6.09
N VAL A 347 -8.90 -0.21 6.10
CA VAL A 347 -9.56 0.34 7.28
C VAL A 347 -11.05 0.28 7.02
N MET A 348 -11.78 -0.29 7.97
CA MET A 348 -13.22 -0.55 7.85
C MET A 348 -14.01 0.36 8.78
N GLN A 349 -15.12 0.88 8.27
CA GLN A 349 -16.13 1.60 9.04
C GLN A 349 -17.48 0.94 8.77
N LEU A 350 -18.04 0.31 9.77
CA LEU A 350 -19.24 -0.49 9.65
C LEU A 350 -20.31 0.02 10.62
N ALA A 351 -21.56 0.10 10.19
CA ALA A 351 -22.68 0.45 11.06
C ALA A 351 -24.04 0.04 10.46
N GLN A 352 -25.00 -0.11 11.36
CA GLN A 352 -26.44 -0.17 11.03
C GLN A 352 -27.20 0.81 11.92
N PRO A 353 -28.39 1.29 11.51
CA PRO A 353 -29.16 2.20 12.34
C PRO A 353 -29.47 1.59 13.72
N ASN A 354 -29.33 2.40 14.76
CA ASN A 354 -29.59 2.03 16.16
C ASN A 354 -28.67 0.92 16.70
N THR A 355 -27.54 0.66 16.05
CA THR A 355 -26.46 -0.18 16.58
C THR A 355 -25.22 0.66 16.80
N ASP A 356 -24.24 0.10 17.53
CA ASP A 356 -22.93 0.73 17.63
C ASP A 356 -22.20 0.66 16.27
N GLY A 357 -21.41 1.67 15.98
CA GLY A 357 -20.47 1.62 14.86
C GLY A 357 -19.30 0.72 15.17
N GLN A 358 -18.65 0.21 14.13
CA GLN A 358 -17.47 -0.65 14.28
C GLN A 358 -16.31 -0.09 13.48
N TRP A 359 -15.12 -0.24 14.05
CA TRP A 359 -13.85 -0.06 13.38
C TRP A 359 -13.23 -1.41 13.08
N GLY A 360 -12.65 -1.53 11.93
CA GLY A 360 -11.81 -2.67 11.59
C GLY A 360 -10.56 -2.25 10.86
N GLU A 361 -9.52 -3.04 11.00
CA GLU A 361 -8.28 -2.95 10.26
C GLU A 361 -7.79 -4.34 9.87
N GLY A 362 -7.15 -4.43 8.71
CA GLY A 362 -6.53 -5.65 8.27
C GLY A 362 -5.71 -5.49 7.00
N THR A 363 -5.03 -6.57 6.66
CA THR A 363 -4.12 -6.63 5.53
C THR A 363 -4.60 -7.65 4.50
N TYR A 364 -4.68 -7.26 3.23
CA TYR A 364 -4.82 -8.18 2.11
C TYR A 364 -3.45 -8.66 1.64
N GLU A 365 -3.32 -9.95 1.39
CA GLU A 365 -2.26 -10.58 0.60
C GLU A 365 -2.91 -11.22 -0.62
N ASN A 366 -2.91 -10.51 -1.73
CA ASN A 366 -3.62 -10.89 -2.93
C ASN A 366 -2.69 -11.36 -4.03
N GLU A 367 -3.21 -12.27 -4.88
CA GLU A 367 -2.59 -12.66 -6.12
C GLU A 367 -3.54 -12.35 -7.29
N TYR A 368 -2.96 -11.99 -8.42
CA TYR A 368 -3.69 -11.60 -9.62
C TYR A 368 -3.18 -12.39 -10.83
N VAL A 369 -4.06 -12.58 -11.80
CA VAL A 369 -3.74 -13.25 -13.06
C VAL A 369 -4.42 -12.53 -14.22
N LYS A 370 -3.77 -12.52 -15.36
CA LYS A 370 -4.35 -12.00 -16.59
C LYS A 370 -5.16 -13.11 -17.28
N GLU A 371 -6.49 -13.03 -17.22
CA GLU A 371 -7.44 -14.00 -17.79
C GLU A 371 -8.25 -13.32 -18.91
N GLY A 372 -8.13 -13.83 -20.14
CA GLY A 372 -8.81 -13.24 -21.31
C GLY A 372 -8.36 -11.80 -21.63
N GLY A 373 -7.10 -11.46 -21.33
CA GLY A 373 -6.54 -10.15 -21.59
C GLY A 373 -6.81 -9.09 -20.51
N ALA A 374 -7.57 -9.42 -19.45
CA ALA A 374 -7.88 -8.55 -18.32
C ALA A 374 -7.30 -9.09 -17.02
N TRP A 375 -6.86 -8.21 -16.13
CA TRP A 375 -6.46 -8.58 -14.80
C TRP A 375 -7.66 -9.04 -13.96
N LYS A 376 -7.46 -10.11 -13.19
CA LYS A 376 -8.44 -10.71 -12.28
C LYS A 376 -7.77 -11.08 -10.97
N ILE A 377 -8.53 -11.06 -9.88
CA ILE A 377 -8.08 -11.57 -8.58
C ILE A 377 -8.06 -13.10 -8.66
N SER A 378 -6.90 -13.74 -8.53
CA SER A 378 -6.75 -15.20 -8.48
C SER A 378 -6.75 -15.73 -7.05
N LYS A 379 -6.31 -14.92 -6.09
CA LYS A 379 -6.38 -15.20 -4.67
C LYS A 379 -6.62 -13.91 -3.91
N LEU A 380 -7.63 -13.89 -3.06
CA LEU A 380 -7.80 -12.86 -2.06
C LEU A 380 -7.70 -13.51 -0.69
N HIS A 381 -6.77 -13.01 0.14
CA HIS A 381 -6.66 -13.40 1.53
C HIS A 381 -6.62 -12.13 2.40
N PHE A 382 -7.64 -11.96 3.21
CA PHE A 382 -7.75 -10.84 4.15
C PHE A 382 -7.44 -11.30 5.57
N TYR A 383 -6.38 -10.75 6.13
CA TYR A 383 -5.97 -10.97 7.51
C TYR A 383 -6.52 -9.86 8.39
N VAL A 384 -7.43 -10.18 9.27
CA VAL A 384 -8.01 -9.23 10.22
C VAL A 384 -7.00 -8.94 11.33
N THR A 385 -6.55 -7.69 11.45
CA THR A 385 -5.68 -7.23 12.54
C THR A 385 -6.49 -6.88 13.77
N ALA A 386 -7.53 -6.06 13.58
CA ALA A 386 -8.41 -5.60 14.66
C ALA A 386 -9.82 -5.39 14.16
N LEU A 387 -10.78 -5.68 15.01
CA LEU A 387 -12.19 -5.31 14.86
C LEU A 387 -12.69 -4.92 16.24
N ALA A 388 -13.36 -3.78 16.38
CA ALA A 388 -13.83 -3.26 17.66
C ALA A 388 -15.08 -2.40 17.50
N ASP A 389 -15.94 -2.41 18.51
CA ASP A 389 -17.06 -1.48 18.62
C ASP A 389 -16.55 -0.05 18.82
N TYR A 390 -17.14 0.91 18.14
CA TYR A 390 -16.74 2.32 18.17
C TYR A 390 -16.78 2.88 19.61
N SER A 391 -17.83 2.59 20.35
CA SER A 391 -18.01 3.10 21.73
C SER A 391 -17.04 2.47 22.71
N GLN A 392 -16.56 1.24 22.46
CA GLN A 392 -15.66 0.51 23.36
C GLN A 392 -14.20 0.64 22.98
N MET A 393 -13.91 1.20 21.82
CA MET A 393 -12.55 1.35 21.30
C MET A 393 -11.84 0.01 21.09
N TRP A 394 -10.71 0.02 20.39
CA TRP A 394 -9.93 -1.21 20.16
C TRP A 394 -9.18 -1.76 21.39
N ASN A 395 -9.07 -0.99 22.45
CA ASN A 395 -8.41 -1.45 23.69
C ASN A 395 -9.34 -2.10 24.72
N LYS A 396 -10.66 -1.94 24.60
CA LYS A 396 -11.63 -2.49 25.60
C LYS A 396 -12.59 -3.51 25.01
N GLY A 397 -12.96 -3.38 23.74
CA GLY A 397 -13.97 -4.20 23.11
C GLY A 397 -13.56 -4.78 21.77
N PRO A 398 -12.44 -5.55 21.65
CA PRO A 398 -12.15 -6.22 20.42
C PRO A 398 -13.24 -7.27 20.13
N ILE A 399 -13.72 -7.25 18.90
CA ILE A 399 -14.69 -8.22 18.40
C ILE A 399 -13.92 -9.42 17.88
N PRO A 400 -14.30 -10.66 18.24
CA PRO A 400 -13.68 -11.86 17.69
C PRO A 400 -13.79 -11.92 16.17
N MET A 401 -12.74 -12.42 15.52
CA MET A 401 -12.77 -12.65 14.09
C MET A 401 -13.92 -13.57 13.69
N PRO A 402 -14.55 -13.32 12.52
CA PRO A 402 -15.51 -14.23 11.94
C PRO A 402 -14.91 -15.62 11.69
N VAL A 403 -15.68 -16.67 12.02
CA VAL A 403 -15.31 -18.07 11.82
C VAL A 403 -16.12 -18.71 10.69
N ALA A 404 -15.82 -19.95 10.33
CA ALA A 404 -16.53 -20.69 9.30
C ALA A 404 -18.05 -20.71 9.52
N SER A 405 -18.81 -20.46 8.47
CA SER A 405 -20.27 -20.46 8.51
C SER A 405 -20.82 -21.89 8.41
N ALA A 406 -21.72 -22.25 9.29
CA ALA A 406 -22.44 -23.52 9.21
C ALA A 406 -23.49 -23.54 8.08
N VAL A 407 -24.01 -22.37 7.68
CA VAL A 407 -25.02 -22.24 6.62
C VAL A 407 -24.37 -22.27 5.25
N LEU A 408 -23.20 -21.69 5.12
CA LEU A 408 -22.40 -21.71 3.90
C LEU A 408 -20.96 -22.12 4.27
N PRO A 409 -20.71 -23.42 4.38
CA PRO A 409 -19.39 -23.91 4.77
C PRO A 409 -18.36 -23.63 3.67
N PRO A 410 -17.10 -23.34 4.04
CA PRO A 410 -16.02 -23.18 3.07
C PRO A 410 -15.64 -24.53 2.44
N ASP A 411 -14.96 -24.49 1.29
CA ASP A 411 -14.42 -25.68 0.62
C ASP A 411 -13.22 -26.28 1.36
N ARG A 412 -12.47 -25.44 2.07
CA ARG A 412 -11.29 -25.84 2.84
C ARG A 412 -11.22 -25.05 4.15
N PRO A 413 -10.58 -25.61 5.19
CA PRO A 413 -10.31 -24.87 6.42
C PRO A 413 -9.47 -23.63 6.13
N PRO A 414 -9.39 -22.66 7.09
CA PRO A 414 -8.48 -21.54 6.99
C PRO A 414 -7.05 -22.03 6.73
N THR A 415 -6.32 -21.31 5.87
CA THR A 415 -4.91 -21.64 5.55
C THR A 415 -4.00 -21.40 6.74
N GLU A 416 -4.37 -20.46 7.61
CA GLU A 416 -3.62 -20.12 8.81
C GLU A 416 -4.60 -19.87 9.96
N ILE A 417 -4.24 -20.32 11.17
CA ILE A 417 -5.01 -20.07 12.37
C ILE A 417 -4.25 -19.06 13.22
N TYR A 418 -4.84 -17.89 13.42
CA TYR A 418 -4.24 -16.78 14.15
C TYR A 418 -5.30 -16.06 14.99
N ARG A 419 -4.88 -15.08 15.81
CA ARG A 419 -5.76 -14.22 16.60
C ARG A 419 -5.58 -12.77 16.16
N SER A 420 -6.69 -12.07 15.94
CA SER A 420 -6.72 -10.61 15.86
C SER A 420 -6.46 -9.99 17.23
N LEU A 421 -6.36 -8.66 17.29
CA LEU A 421 -6.22 -7.93 18.55
C LEU A 421 -7.15 -8.52 19.64
N PRO A 422 -6.66 -8.80 20.86
CA PRO A 422 -5.36 -8.46 21.41
C PRO A 422 -4.19 -9.38 21.02
N GLY A 423 -4.41 -10.41 20.24
CA GLY A 423 -3.34 -11.17 19.61
C GLY A 423 -2.60 -10.27 18.60
N VAL A 424 -1.34 -10.57 18.38
CA VAL A 424 -0.52 -9.92 17.35
C VAL A 424 -0.16 -10.95 16.32
N TYR A 425 -0.75 -10.86 15.15
CA TYR A 425 -0.42 -11.73 14.03
C TYR A 425 0.25 -10.92 12.93
N LEU A 426 1.30 -11.47 12.38
CA LEU A 426 2.03 -10.88 11.27
C LEU A 426 1.74 -11.66 9.99
N PRO A 427 0.92 -11.13 9.07
CA PRO A 427 0.73 -11.74 7.76
C PRO A 427 2.06 -11.85 7.02
N PRO A 428 2.34 -12.99 6.34
CA PRO A 428 3.61 -13.16 5.64
C PRO A 428 3.82 -12.08 4.58
N PHE A 429 5.00 -11.48 4.56
CA PHE A 429 5.38 -10.56 3.49
C PHE A 429 5.69 -11.36 2.22
N ARG A 430 4.97 -11.11 1.13
CA ARG A 430 5.15 -11.78 -0.16
C ARG A 430 6.05 -11.00 -1.11
N TYR A 431 6.73 -9.99 -0.61
CA TYR A 431 7.68 -9.17 -1.33
C TYR A 431 8.98 -9.06 -0.54
N ALA A 432 10.08 -8.88 -1.27
CA ALA A 432 11.38 -8.66 -0.67
C ALA A 432 11.50 -7.23 -0.11
N HIS A 433 12.34 -7.04 0.89
CA HIS A 433 12.66 -5.71 1.41
C HIS A 433 13.17 -4.81 0.27
N PRO A 434 12.59 -3.61 0.06
CA PRO A 434 12.84 -2.80 -1.13
C PRO A 434 14.27 -2.28 -1.26
N VAL A 435 15.03 -2.26 -0.17
CA VAL A 435 16.43 -1.81 -0.16
C VAL A 435 17.41 -2.99 -0.17
N THR A 436 17.23 -3.96 0.72
CA THR A 436 18.16 -5.07 0.87
C THR A 436 17.92 -6.20 -0.13
N GLY A 437 16.72 -6.25 -0.72
CA GLY A 437 16.29 -7.36 -1.59
C GLY A 437 16.08 -8.69 -0.85
N GLN A 438 16.23 -8.72 0.47
CA GLN A 438 16.07 -9.94 1.26
C GLN A 438 14.60 -10.22 1.58
N PRO A 439 14.21 -11.49 1.75
CA PRO A 439 12.92 -11.83 2.32
C PRO A 439 12.77 -11.22 3.72
N ILE A 440 11.56 -10.79 4.04
CA ILE A 440 11.21 -10.34 5.40
C ILE A 440 10.92 -11.56 6.24
N ASP A 441 11.82 -11.89 7.15
CA ASP A 441 11.66 -12.99 8.12
C ASP A 441 11.14 -12.44 9.44
N ALA A 442 9.88 -12.06 9.44
CA ALA A 442 9.22 -11.55 10.63
C ALA A 442 8.40 -12.68 11.26
N HIS A 443 8.90 -13.23 12.35
CA HIS A 443 8.15 -14.19 13.15
C HIS A 443 7.20 -13.46 14.10
N ALA A 444 5.91 -13.83 14.06
CA ALA A 444 5.00 -13.44 15.14
C ALA A 444 5.52 -14.02 16.47
N PRO A 445 5.49 -13.27 17.58
CA PRO A 445 5.83 -13.82 18.88
C PRO A 445 5.11 -15.14 19.15
N ALA A 446 5.79 -16.12 19.73
CA ALA A 446 5.25 -17.47 19.93
C ALA A 446 3.91 -17.52 20.66
N ASP A 447 3.56 -16.47 21.41
CA ASP A 447 2.32 -16.33 22.18
C ASP A 447 1.10 -15.96 21.30
N THR A 448 1.29 -15.63 20.04
CA THR A 448 0.23 -15.18 19.13
C THR A 448 -0.32 -16.29 18.26
N VAL A 449 0.43 -17.37 18.10
CA VAL A 449 0.00 -18.56 17.36
C VAL A 449 -0.57 -19.55 18.37
N LEU A 450 -1.89 -19.54 18.56
CA LEU A 450 -2.65 -20.53 19.36
C LEU A 450 -2.34 -20.53 20.87
N GLY A 451 -2.90 -19.57 21.58
CA GLY A 451 -3.27 -19.75 23.00
C GLY A 451 -2.61 -20.86 23.79
N ARG A 452 -1.36 -20.69 24.20
CA ARG A 452 -0.93 -21.31 25.44
C ARG A 452 -1.46 -20.43 26.59
N LYS A 453 -2.38 -21.01 27.33
CA LYS A 453 -2.86 -20.46 28.60
C LYS A 453 -1.71 -20.35 29.58
#